data_f66ab0ff667be9ab4e3c2f089fa1433a
#
_entry.id   f66ab0ff667be9ab4e3c2f089fa1433a
#
_cell.length_a   1.000
_cell.length_b   1.000
_cell.length_c   1.000
_cell.angle_alpha   90.00
_cell.angle_beta   90.00
_cell.angle_gamma   90.00
#
_symmetry.space_group_name_H-M   'P 1'
#
loop_
_entity.id
_entity.type
_entity.pdbx_description
1 polymer ?
#
loop_
_entity_poly.entity_id
_entity_poly.type
_entity_poly.pdbx_seq_one_letter_code
_entity_poly.pdbx_strand_id
1 'polypeptide(L)'
;MEYQAQYQKYLEQTASALEKVCGRFLPEESEVCRAARYSLLGGGKRIRAVLVLSVCEMLGGNMAAAEQFAAAVEMLHCYSLIHDDLPCMDNDDLRRGRPSCHKAFGEATAMLAGDVLLTEAFEAIANAPASAQACVRAAKALGAGAGSRGMVYGQELDLKYESLAATEEQLRLIHRNKTGALINAAVQMGAAAAEADEEKCKALEAYAYGIGLVFQIIDDVLDVTSTPEQLGKPIGSDSENGKTTFATLYGVQGAMELAGQLNAKTCAELRGRFGEKAAFLEQLAQRLLTRKN
;
A
#
# COMPACT_ATOMS: atom_id res chain seq x y z
N MET A 1 -22.05 1.71 -11.75
CA MET A 1 -21.52 0.32 -11.68
C MET A 1 -21.54 -0.08 -10.21
N GLU A 2 -21.90 -1.31 -9.88
CA GLU A 2 -21.83 -1.78 -8.48
C GLU A 2 -20.35 -1.84 -8.06
N TYR A 3 -20.06 -1.45 -6.80
CA TYR A 3 -18.70 -1.39 -6.25
C TYR A 3 -17.87 -2.66 -6.51
N GLN A 4 -18.49 -3.83 -6.28
CA GLN A 4 -17.81 -5.11 -6.44
C GLN A 4 -17.35 -5.35 -7.88
N ALA A 5 -18.19 -5.04 -8.85
CA ALA A 5 -17.84 -5.18 -10.27
C ALA A 5 -16.72 -4.21 -10.68
N GLN A 6 -16.75 -2.98 -10.14
CA GLN A 6 -15.70 -1.99 -10.42
C GLN A 6 -14.38 -2.35 -9.75
N TYR A 7 -14.42 -2.85 -8.51
CA TYR A 7 -13.22 -3.32 -7.82
C TYR A 7 -12.59 -4.51 -8.56
N GLN A 8 -13.41 -5.46 -9.00
CA GLN A 8 -12.96 -6.63 -9.77
C GLN A 8 -12.31 -6.21 -11.10
N LYS A 9 -12.90 -5.25 -11.82
CA LYS A 9 -12.30 -4.64 -13.02
C LYS A 9 -10.89 -4.11 -12.75
N TYR A 10 -10.69 -3.37 -11.66
CA TYR A 10 -9.37 -2.85 -11.29
C TYR A 10 -8.38 -3.95 -10.92
N LEU A 11 -8.83 -5.04 -10.28
CA LEU A 11 -7.97 -6.20 -10.01
C LEU A 11 -7.50 -6.87 -11.29
N GLU A 12 -8.37 -7.06 -12.27
CA GLU A 12 -8.04 -7.63 -13.58
C GLU A 12 -7.08 -6.74 -14.37
N GLN A 13 -7.31 -5.43 -14.37
CA GLN A 13 -6.38 -4.46 -14.98
C GLN A 13 -5.01 -4.50 -14.29
N THR A 14 -4.99 -4.57 -12.95
CA THR A 14 -3.74 -4.69 -12.18
C THR A 14 -3.01 -5.99 -12.54
N ALA A 15 -3.69 -7.12 -12.56
CA ALA A 15 -3.07 -8.41 -12.90
C ALA A 15 -2.46 -8.37 -14.31
N SER A 16 -3.19 -7.85 -15.30
CA SER A 16 -2.68 -7.67 -16.65
C SER A 16 -1.46 -6.74 -16.71
N ALA A 17 -1.48 -5.62 -15.96
CA ALA A 17 -0.36 -4.69 -15.90
C ALA A 17 0.88 -5.32 -15.26
N LEU A 18 0.71 -6.10 -14.18
CA LEU A 18 1.80 -6.82 -13.52
C LEU A 18 2.44 -7.86 -14.45
N GLU A 19 1.64 -8.63 -15.21
CA GLU A 19 2.19 -9.58 -16.18
C GLU A 19 2.99 -8.87 -17.29
N LYS A 20 2.49 -7.73 -17.78
CA LYS A 20 3.19 -6.93 -18.80
C LYS A 20 4.55 -6.41 -18.28
N VAL A 21 4.60 -5.84 -17.06
CA VAL A 21 5.87 -5.34 -16.50
C VAL A 21 6.82 -6.49 -16.17
N CYS A 22 6.32 -7.63 -15.70
CA CYS A 22 7.13 -8.83 -15.52
C CYS A 22 7.76 -9.30 -16.84
N GLY A 23 6.97 -9.39 -17.91
CA GLY A 23 7.49 -9.80 -19.21
C GLY A 23 8.52 -8.83 -19.80
N ARG A 24 8.42 -7.54 -19.46
CA ARG A 24 9.31 -6.50 -20.00
C ARG A 24 10.57 -6.30 -19.18
N PHE A 25 10.49 -6.31 -17.84
CA PHE A 25 11.54 -5.85 -16.95
C PHE A 25 12.15 -6.97 -16.10
N LEU A 26 11.52 -8.14 -15.99
CA LEU A 26 11.96 -9.23 -15.13
C LEU A 26 12.19 -10.52 -15.95
N PRO A 27 13.33 -10.65 -16.67
CA PRO A 27 13.63 -11.80 -17.53
C PRO A 27 13.71 -13.11 -16.71
N GLU A 28 13.13 -14.19 -17.25
CA GLU A 28 13.01 -15.48 -16.57
C GLU A 28 14.35 -16.24 -16.44
N GLU A 29 15.34 -15.89 -17.23
CA GLU A 29 16.69 -16.45 -17.16
C GLU A 29 17.40 -16.09 -15.85
N SER A 30 17.07 -14.94 -15.27
CA SER A 30 17.61 -14.48 -13.98
C SER A 30 16.87 -15.11 -12.81
N GLU A 31 17.60 -15.77 -11.90
CA GLU A 31 17.03 -16.32 -10.67
C GLU A 31 16.46 -15.22 -9.76
N VAL A 32 17.13 -14.08 -9.68
CA VAL A 32 16.67 -12.89 -8.96
C VAL A 32 15.33 -12.39 -9.51
N CYS A 33 15.19 -12.33 -10.85
CA CYS A 33 13.94 -11.93 -11.48
C CYS A 33 12.83 -12.96 -11.27
N ARG A 34 13.14 -14.28 -11.27
CA ARG A 34 12.17 -15.32 -10.91
C ARG A 34 11.65 -15.16 -9.47
N ALA A 35 12.56 -14.86 -8.52
CA ALA A 35 12.21 -14.60 -7.13
C ALA A 35 11.34 -13.33 -6.98
N ALA A 36 11.67 -12.27 -7.72
CA ALA A 36 10.88 -11.05 -7.79
C ALA A 36 9.47 -11.31 -8.34
N ARG A 37 9.35 -12.03 -9.46
CA ARG A 37 8.05 -12.45 -10.06
C ARG A 37 7.25 -13.33 -9.10
N TYR A 38 7.89 -14.29 -8.44
CA TYR A 38 7.24 -15.16 -7.44
C TYR A 38 6.52 -14.36 -6.36
N SER A 39 7.17 -13.34 -5.83
CA SER A 39 6.61 -12.47 -4.78
C SER A 39 5.58 -11.49 -5.35
N LEU A 40 5.89 -10.84 -6.48
CA LEU A 40 5.04 -9.83 -7.10
C LEU A 40 3.70 -10.41 -7.58
N LEU A 41 3.71 -11.59 -8.19
CA LEU A 41 2.52 -12.27 -8.71
C LEU A 41 1.83 -13.14 -7.63
N GLY A 42 2.36 -13.21 -6.42
CA GLY A 42 1.86 -14.02 -5.31
C GLY A 42 0.51 -13.62 -4.71
N GLY A 43 -0.28 -12.79 -5.40
CA GLY A 43 -1.63 -12.38 -4.96
C GLY A 43 -1.63 -11.14 -4.06
N GLY A 44 -2.73 -10.97 -3.31
CA GLY A 44 -2.95 -9.83 -2.39
C GLY A 44 -4.12 -8.94 -2.81
N LYS A 45 -4.54 -8.03 -1.91
CA LYS A 45 -5.71 -7.15 -2.10
C LYS A 45 -5.50 -6.03 -3.12
N ARG A 46 -4.25 -5.78 -3.53
CA ARG A 46 -3.86 -4.79 -4.54
C ARG A 46 -4.43 -3.38 -4.31
N ILE A 47 -4.61 -2.99 -3.05
CA ILE A 47 -5.28 -1.72 -2.69
C ILE A 47 -4.56 -0.51 -3.30
N ARG A 48 -3.22 -0.51 -3.35
CA ARG A 48 -2.43 0.59 -3.91
C ARG A 48 -2.65 0.74 -5.42
N ALA A 49 -2.62 -0.35 -6.16
CA ALA A 49 -2.95 -0.35 -7.58
C ALA A 49 -4.39 0.10 -7.85
N VAL A 50 -5.36 -0.40 -7.06
CA VAL A 50 -6.76 0.02 -7.14
C VAL A 50 -6.91 1.52 -6.90
N LEU A 51 -6.16 2.09 -5.95
CA LEU A 51 -6.16 3.54 -5.71
C LEU A 51 -5.62 4.33 -6.90
N VAL A 52 -4.51 3.89 -7.52
CA VAL A 52 -3.99 4.54 -8.75
C VAL A 52 -5.06 4.57 -9.83
N LEU A 53 -5.65 3.41 -10.13
CA LEU A 53 -6.62 3.25 -11.21
C LEU A 53 -7.92 4.02 -10.94
N SER A 54 -8.46 3.91 -9.75
CA SER A 54 -9.72 4.55 -9.39
C SER A 54 -9.62 6.08 -9.32
N VAL A 55 -8.51 6.62 -8.84
CA VAL A 55 -8.26 8.07 -8.85
C VAL A 55 -8.11 8.58 -10.27
N CYS A 56 -7.35 7.89 -11.12
CA CYS A 56 -7.20 8.25 -12.52
C CYS A 56 -8.56 8.23 -13.26
N GLU A 57 -9.34 7.16 -13.10
CA GLU A 57 -10.66 7.04 -13.74
C GLU A 57 -11.64 8.11 -13.23
N MET A 58 -11.68 8.37 -11.92
CA MET A 58 -12.49 9.42 -11.30
C MET A 58 -12.21 10.80 -11.90
N LEU A 59 -10.95 11.08 -12.20
CA LEU A 59 -10.51 12.35 -12.77
C LEU A 59 -10.57 12.40 -14.30
N GLY A 60 -10.89 11.28 -14.97
CA GLY A 60 -10.96 11.18 -16.45
C GLY A 60 -9.57 11.18 -17.12
N GLY A 61 -8.57 10.61 -16.44
CA GLY A 61 -7.17 10.61 -16.88
C GLY A 61 -6.80 9.48 -17.86
N ASN A 62 -5.50 9.35 -18.10
CA ASN A 62 -4.92 8.35 -19.00
C ASN A 62 -4.81 6.98 -18.29
N MET A 63 -5.78 6.09 -18.53
CA MET A 63 -5.81 4.77 -17.89
C MET A 63 -4.64 3.87 -18.30
N ALA A 64 -4.10 3.99 -19.50
CA ALA A 64 -2.93 3.20 -19.92
C ALA A 64 -1.67 3.58 -19.11
N ALA A 65 -1.49 4.88 -18.79
CA ALA A 65 -0.45 5.34 -17.90
C ALA A 65 -0.72 4.88 -16.45
N ALA A 66 -1.97 4.96 -16.00
CA ALA A 66 -2.36 4.53 -14.66
C ALA A 66 -2.14 3.03 -14.43
N GLU A 67 -2.38 2.17 -15.41
CA GLU A 67 -2.08 0.73 -15.32
C GLU A 67 -0.58 0.49 -15.08
N GLN A 68 0.29 1.19 -15.78
CA GLN A 68 1.74 1.05 -15.57
C GLN A 68 2.21 1.64 -14.25
N PHE A 69 1.62 2.77 -13.83
CA PHE A 69 1.89 3.34 -12.49
C PHE A 69 1.35 2.45 -11.38
N ALA A 70 0.22 1.78 -11.57
CA ALA A 70 -0.32 0.79 -10.65
C ALA A 70 0.62 -0.42 -10.48
N ALA A 71 1.19 -0.90 -11.58
CA ALA A 71 2.21 -1.95 -11.51
C ALA A 71 3.47 -1.47 -10.77
N ALA A 72 3.94 -0.26 -11.04
CA ALA A 72 5.12 0.31 -10.39
C ALA A 72 4.96 0.44 -8.85
N VAL A 73 3.82 0.93 -8.37
CA VAL A 73 3.60 1.01 -6.92
C VAL A 73 3.48 -0.37 -6.26
N GLU A 74 2.95 -1.37 -6.95
CA GLU A 74 2.91 -2.75 -6.44
C GLU A 74 4.30 -3.41 -6.46
N MET A 75 5.16 -3.12 -7.46
CA MET A 75 6.57 -3.56 -7.46
C MET A 75 7.30 -2.99 -6.24
N LEU A 76 7.16 -1.69 -6.00
CA LEU A 76 7.77 -1.03 -4.86
C LEU A 76 7.19 -1.54 -3.53
N HIS A 77 5.88 -1.77 -3.43
CA HIS A 77 5.31 -2.40 -2.24
C HIS A 77 5.81 -3.84 -2.05
N CYS A 78 6.00 -4.58 -3.14
CA CYS A 78 6.48 -5.96 -3.07
C CYS A 78 7.92 -6.04 -2.56
N TYR A 79 8.82 -5.15 -3.00
CA TYR A 79 10.18 -5.12 -2.47
C TYR A 79 10.19 -4.93 -0.96
N SER A 80 9.35 -4.03 -0.43
CA SER A 80 9.33 -3.79 1.01
C SER A 80 8.90 -5.04 1.79
N LEU A 81 7.93 -5.80 1.26
CA LEU A 81 7.51 -7.06 1.89
C LEU A 81 8.59 -8.14 1.82
N ILE A 82 9.34 -8.22 0.70
CA ILE A 82 10.46 -9.17 0.58
C ILE A 82 11.54 -8.86 1.61
N HIS A 83 11.89 -7.57 1.78
CA HIS A 83 12.91 -7.16 2.72
C HIS A 83 12.44 -7.26 4.17
N ASP A 84 11.17 -6.94 4.45
CA ASP A 84 10.59 -7.11 5.80
C ASP A 84 10.62 -8.59 6.24
N ASP A 85 10.41 -9.55 5.32
CA ASP A 85 10.43 -10.97 5.64
C ASP A 85 11.83 -11.54 5.93
N LEU A 86 12.93 -10.81 5.63
CA LEU A 86 14.30 -11.30 5.83
C LEU A 86 14.63 -11.59 7.30
N PRO A 87 15.57 -12.54 7.58
CA PRO A 87 15.97 -12.87 8.96
C PRO A 87 16.50 -11.71 9.80
N CYS A 88 17.01 -10.64 9.17
CA CYS A 88 17.47 -9.43 9.85
C CYS A 88 16.35 -8.42 10.13
N MET A 89 15.11 -8.74 9.73
CA MET A 89 13.90 -7.94 9.93
C MET A 89 12.87 -8.80 10.68
N ASP A 90 11.68 -9.02 10.13
CA ASP A 90 10.59 -9.75 10.81
C ASP A 90 10.83 -11.27 10.86
N ASN A 91 11.72 -11.81 10.00
CA ASN A 91 12.05 -13.24 9.86
C ASN A 91 10.81 -14.12 9.63
N ASP A 92 9.90 -13.67 8.80
CA ASP A 92 8.66 -14.37 8.49
C ASP A 92 8.89 -15.55 7.52
N ASP A 93 8.46 -16.75 7.91
CA ASP A 93 8.56 -17.96 7.08
C ASP A 93 7.53 -17.97 5.95
N LEU A 94 6.39 -17.32 6.16
CA LEU A 94 5.26 -17.33 5.24
C LEU A 94 4.79 -15.91 4.91
N ARG A 95 4.49 -15.67 3.63
CA ARG A 95 3.82 -14.47 3.14
C ARG A 95 2.62 -14.84 2.29
N ARG A 96 1.41 -14.38 2.66
CA ARG A 96 0.14 -14.71 1.97
C ARG A 96 -0.09 -16.22 1.83
N GLY A 97 0.23 -17.00 2.88
CA GLY A 97 0.07 -18.45 2.93
C GLY A 97 1.07 -19.27 2.08
N ARG A 98 2.10 -18.63 1.54
CA ARG A 98 3.19 -19.25 0.77
C ARG A 98 4.53 -19.00 1.45
N PRO A 99 5.57 -19.83 1.23
CA PRO A 99 6.92 -19.52 1.71
C PRO A 99 7.33 -18.10 1.30
N SER A 100 7.91 -17.35 2.25
CA SER A 100 8.47 -16.03 1.96
C SER A 100 9.61 -16.14 0.93
N CYS A 101 9.99 -15.02 0.32
CA CYS A 101 10.98 -15.04 -0.76
C CYS A 101 12.31 -15.67 -0.33
N HIS A 102 12.81 -15.32 0.87
CA HIS A 102 14.07 -15.86 1.38
C HIS A 102 13.98 -17.36 1.72
N LYS A 103 12.81 -17.87 2.09
CA LYS A 103 12.62 -19.32 2.31
C LYS A 103 12.55 -20.10 1.00
N ALA A 104 12.02 -19.48 -0.06
CA ALA A 104 11.88 -20.13 -1.36
C ALA A 104 13.15 -20.07 -2.22
N PHE A 105 13.95 -18.98 -2.12
CA PHE A 105 15.08 -18.70 -3.01
C PHE A 105 16.40 -18.40 -2.28
N GLY A 106 16.40 -18.37 -0.95
CA GLY A 106 17.56 -17.98 -0.14
C GLY A 106 17.67 -16.47 0.07
N GLU A 107 18.39 -16.07 1.13
CA GLU A 107 18.46 -14.68 1.60
C GLU A 107 19.08 -13.73 0.60
N ALA A 108 20.21 -14.11 0.00
CA ALA A 108 20.90 -13.25 -0.98
C ALA A 108 20.04 -12.99 -2.23
N THR A 109 19.37 -14.03 -2.75
CA THR A 109 18.46 -13.89 -3.89
C THR A 109 17.26 -13.04 -3.53
N ALA A 110 16.69 -13.19 -2.33
CA ALA A 110 15.58 -12.36 -1.86
C ALA A 110 15.97 -10.89 -1.69
N MET A 111 17.14 -10.61 -1.11
CA MET A 111 17.67 -9.25 -1.01
C MET A 111 17.75 -8.59 -2.40
N LEU A 112 18.40 -9.25 -3.35
CA LEU A 112 18.55 -8.74 -4.72
C LEU A 112 17.21 -8.65 -5.46
N ALA A 113 16.25 -9.54 -5.18
CA ALA A 113 14.90 -9.47 -5.76
C ALA A 113 14.15 -8.20 -5.30
N GLY A 114 14.32 -7.80 -4.04
CA GLY A 114 13.83 -6.51 -3.55
C GLY A 114 14.48 -5.33 -4.28
N ASP A 115 15.79 -5.32 -4.43
CA ASP A 115 16.56 -4.26 -5.13
C ASP A 115 16.10 -4.11 -6.58
N VAL A 116 15.91 -5.23 -7.30
CA VAL A 116 15.41 -5.23 -8.68
C VAL A 116 14.01 -4.61 -8.72
N LEU A 117 13.08 -5.05 -7.89
CA LEU A 117 11.71 -4.50 -7.87
C LEU A 117 11.68 -3.01 -7.57
N LEU A 118 12.52 -2.53 -6.64
CA LEU A 118 12.65 -1.11 -6.33
C LEU A 118 13.13 -0.33 -7.55
N THR A 119 14.15 -0.81 -8.24
CA THR A 119 14.75 -0.14 -9.41
C THR A 119 13.80 -0.15 -10.60
N GLU A 120 13.26 -1.32 -10.95
CA GLU A 120 12.36 -1.50 -12.09
C GLU A 120 11.01 -0.77 -11.92
N ALA A 121 10.58 -0.48 -10.69
CA ALA A 121 9.41 0.37 -10.45
C ALA A 121 9.58 1.77 -11.07
N PHE A 122 10.77 2.35 -10.98
CA PHE A 122 11.06 3.66 -11.58
C PHE A 122 11.25 3.56 -13.10
N GLU A 123 11.83 2.47 -13.59
CA GLU A 123 11.93 2.23 -15.04
C GLU A 123 10.55 2.05 -15.65
N ALA A 124 9.65 1.33 -14.98
CA ALA A 124 8.27 1.20 -15.40
C ALA A 124 7.58 2.57 -15.52
N ILE A 125 7.76 3.48 -14.55
CA ILE A 125 7.21 4.84 -14.63
C ILE A 125 7.81 5.61 -15.81
N ALA A 126 9.12 5.54 -16.01
CA ALA A 126 9.81 6.26 -17.09
C ALA A 126 9.36 5.81 -18.50
N ASN A 127 8.94 4.55 -18.63
CA ASN A 127 8.45 3.95 -19.87
C ASN A 127 6.91 3.98 -20.01
N ALA A 128 6.18 4.66 -19.13
CA ALA A 128 4.73 4.70 -19.21
C ALA A 128 4.24 5.55 -20.40
N PRO A 129 3.09 5.21 -21.00
CA PRO A 129 2.51 5.96 -22.13
C PRO A 129 1.83 7.24 -21.62
N ALA A 130 2.62 8.15 -21.05
CA ALA A 130 2.19 9.41 -20.42
C ALA A 130 3.09 10.58 -20.85
N SER A 131 2.68 11.82 -20.54
CA SER A 131 3.56 12.97 -20.69
C SER A 131 4.77 12.85 -19.76
N ALA A 132 5.90 13.42 -20.18
CA ALA A 132 7.10 13.48 -19.33
C ALA A 132 6.80 14.11 -17.94
N GLN A 133 5.92 15.12 -17.90
CA GLN A 133 5.48 15.75 -16.67
C GLN A 133 4.70 14.78 -15.76
N ALA A 134 3.81 13.96 -16.31
CA ALA A 134 3.08 12.95 -15.55
C ALA A 134 4.04 11.88 -14.99
N CYS A 135 5.00 11.40 -15.79
CA CYS A 135 6.02 10.45 -15.33
C CYS A 135 6.89 11.03 -14.21
N VAL A 136 7.34 12.28 -14.33
CA VAL A 136 8.13 12.96 -13.28
C VAL A 136 7.30 13.12 -12.01
N ARG A 137 6.02 13.50 -12.10
CA ARG A 137 5.13 13.61 -10.93
C ARG A 137 4.91 12.26 -10.26
N ALA A 138 4.68 11.20 -11.03
CA ALA A 138 4.52 9.84 -10.52
C ALA A 138 5.80 9.34 -9.82
N ALA A 139 6.96 9.50 -10.44
CA ALA A 139 8.25 9.13 -9.85
C ALA A 139 8.55 9.92 -8.57
N LYS A 140 8.25 11.23 -8.54
CA LYS A 140 8.38 12.07 -7.35
C LYS A 140 7.47 11.61 -6.22
N ALA A 141 6.22 11.26 -6.52
CA ALA A 141 5.25 10.76 -5.54
C ALA A 141 5.72 9.41 -4.97
N LEU A 142 6.14 8.48 -5.82
CA LEU A 142 6.61 7.16 -5.42
C LEU A 142 7.89 7.25 -4.56
N GLY A 143 8.89 8.04 -5.01
CA GLY A 143 10.14 8.22 -4.27
C GLY A 143 9.95 8.90 -2.92
N ALA A 144 9.10 9.93 -2.83
CA ALA A 144 8.77 10.58 -1.56
C ALA A 144 8.02 9.65 -0.61
N GLY A 145 7.07 8.85 -1.15
CA GLY A 145 6.28 7.91 -0.35
C GLY A 145 7.06 6.69 0.15
N ALA A 146 8.09 6.28 -0.58
CA ALA A 146 8.89 5.10 -0.22
C ALA A 146 10.15 5.43 0.60
N GLY A 147 10.78 6.58 0.33
CA GLY A 147 12.13 6.91 0.80
C GLY A 147 12.22 7.39 2.25
N SER A 148 13.29 8.16 2.51
CA SER A 148 13.71 8.66 3.84
C SER A 148 12.70 9.60 4.53
N ARG A 149 11.63 10.00 3.88
CA ARG A 149 10.52 10.80 4.42
C ARG A 149 9.17 10.10 4.31
N GLY A 150 9.20 8.81 4.03
CA GLY A 150 8.03 7.96 3.82
C GLY A 150 8.21 6.60 4.47
N MET A 151 7.94 5.54 3.71
CA MET A 151 7.86 4.17 4.22
C MET A 151 9.14 3.70 4.93
N VAL A 152 10.33 3.97 4.38
CA VAL A 152 11.60 3.56 5.02
C VAL A 152 11.79 4.26 6.36
N TYR A 153 11.48 5.56 6.46
CA TYR A 153 11.50 6.26 7.75
C TYR A 153 10.45 5.70 8.73
N GLY A 154 9.27 5.35 8.24
CA GLY A 154 8.24 4.71 9.04
C GLY A 154 8.69 3.35 9.57
N GLN A 155 9.40 2.56 8.77
CA GLN A 155 9.98 1.27 9.18
C GLN A 155 11.09 1.46 10.22
N GLU A 156 11.98 2.44 10.05
CA GLU A 156 12.98 2.81 11.06
C GLU A 156 12.33 3.12 12.42
N LEU A 157 11.26 3.92 12.41
CA LEU A 157 10.53 4.26 13.62
C LEU A 157 9.84 3.03 14.23
N ASP A 158 9.24 2.16 13.41
CA ASP A 158 8.56 0.96 13.88
C ASP A 158 9.55 0.04 14.61
N LEU A 159 10.71 -0.25 14.02
CA LEU A 159 11.79 -1.01 14.67
C LEU A 159 12.28 -0.35 15.97
N LYS A 160 12.43 0.97 15.98
CA LYS A 160 12.86 1.72 17.16
C LYS A 160 11.88 1.57 18.32
N TYR A 161 10.58 1.58 18.02
CA TYR A 161 9.52 1.51 19.04
C TYR A 161 8.95 0.11 19.24
N GLU A 162 9.53 -0.92 18.66
CA GLU A 162 9.11 -2.31 18.84
C GLU A 162 9.27 -2.76 20.30
N SER A 163 10.37 -2.34 20.98
CA SER A 163 10.67 -2.64 22.38
C SER A 163 10.46 -1.46 23.34
N LEU A 164 9.96 -0.33 22.85
CA LEU A 164 9.75 0.89 23.61
C LEU A 164 8.28 1.32 23.54
N ALA A 165 7.71 1.74 24.67
CA ALA A 165 6.38 2.33 24.65
C ALA A 165 6.38 3.62 23.82
N ALA A 166 5.55 3.66 22.78
CA ALA A 166 5.36 4.84 21.96
C ALA A 166 4.23 5.72 22.51
N THR A 167 4.36 7.03 22.40
CA THR A 167 3.22 7.93 22.61
C THR A 167 2.25 7.83 21.42
N GLU A 168 1.01 8.30 21.59
CA GLU A 168 0.05 8.35 20.48
C GLU A 168 0.59 9.15 19.29
N GLU A 169 1.29 10.28 19.53
CA GLU A 169 1.87 11.08 18.46
C GLU A 169 2.93 10.30 17.69
N GLN A 170 3.78 9.54 18.37
CA GLN A 170 4.78 8.66 17.77
C GLN A 170 4.13 7.52 16.98
N LEU A 171 3.08 6.89 17.52
CA LEU A 171 2.31 5.85 16.85
C LEU A 171 1.67 6.39 15.55
N ARG A 172 1.05 7.58 15.62
CA ARG A 172 0.50 8.25 14.42
C ARG A 172 1.59 8.56 13.40
N LEU A 173 2.78 8.95 13.82
CA LEU A 173 3.91 9.23 12.94
C LEU A 173 4.40 7.94 12.25
N ILE A 174 4.51 6.83 12.99
CA ILE A 174 4.85 5.51 12.43
C ILE A 174 3.84 5.14 11.33
N HIS A 175 2.56 5.12 11.65
CA HIS A 175 1.51 4.74 10.70
C HIS A 175 1.42 5.67 9.48
N ARG A 176 1.57 6.98 9.72
CA ARG A 176 1.60 7.97 8.64
C ARG A 176 2.71 7.66 7.62
N ASN A 177 3.90 7.30 8.11
CA ASN A 177 5.06 7.06 7.25
C ASN A 177 5.10 5.63 6.74
N LYS A 178 5.06 4.61 7.60
CA LYS A 178 5.19 3.20 7.19
C LYS A 178 4.11 2.78 6.19
N THR A 179 2.88 3.21 6.40
CA THR A 179 1.72 2.79 5.57
C THR A 179 1.11 3.94 4.77
N GLY A 180 0.82 5.07 5.43
CA GLY A 180 0.12 6.20 4.84
C GLY A 180 0.87 6.84 3.67
N ALA A 181 2.19 6.94 3.76
CA ALA A 181 3.00 7.58 2.73
C ALA A 181 2.94 6.85 1.38
N LEU A 182 2.96 5.52 1.37
CA LEU A 182 2.85 4.74 0.13
C LEU A 182 1.40 4.67 -0.39
N ILE A 183 0.40 4.74 0.48
CA ILE A 183 -1.00 4.93 0.09
C ILE A 183 -1.17 6.30 -0.59
N ASN A 184 -0.60 7.36 0.00
CA ASN A 184 -0.60 8.68 -0.63
C ASN A 184 0.13 8.68 -1.96
N ALA A 185 1.30 8.03 -2.06
CA ALA A 185 2.01 7.90 -3.33
C ALA A 185 1.12 7.28 -4.42
N ALA A 186 0.41 6.20 -4.11
CA ALA A 186 -0.52 5.57 -5.05
C ALA A 186 -1.61 6.55 -5.53
N VAL A 187 -2.24 7.26 -4.62
CA VAL A 187 -3.27 8.26 -4.92
C VAL A 187 -2.71 9.39 -5.80
N GLN A 188 -1.51 9.91 -5.45
CA GLN A 188 -0.84 10.97 -6.23
C GLN A 188 -0.37 10.49 -7.60
N MET A 189 0.00 9.22 -7.75
CA MET A 189 0.33 8.62 -9.05
C MET A 189 -0.91 8.53 -9.95
N GLY A 190 -2.08 8.18 -9.40
CA GLY A 190 -3.35 8.25 -10.13
C GLY A 190 -3.72 9.68 -10.54
N ALA A 191 -3.51 10.66 -9.67
CA ALA A 191 -3.68 12.08 -9.97
C ALA A 191 -2.67 12.56 -11.04
N ALA A 192 -1.44 12.05 -11.04
CA ALA A 192 -0.43 12.35 -12.05
C ALA A 192 -0.84 11.81 -13.44
N ALA A 193 -1.38 10.58 -13.51
CA ALA A 193 -1.91 10.00 -14.75
C ALA A 193 -3.10 10.80 -15.33
N ALA A 194 -3.82 11.53 -14.47
CA ALA A 194 -4.91 12.43 -14.85
C ALA A 194 -4.47 13.90 -15.01
N GLU A 195 -3.18 14.21 -14.85
CA GLU A 195 -2.62 15.55 -14.89
C GLU A 195 -3.39 16.55 -13.99
N ALA A 196 -3.85 16.07 -12.84
CA ALA A 196 -4.65 16.84 -11.89
C ALA A 196 -3.92 18.09 -11.39
N ASP A 197 -4.69 19.15 -11.13
CA ASP A 197 -4.21 20.38 -10.52
C ASP A 197 -3.82 20.20 -9.03
N GLU A 198 -3.14 21.21 -8.47
CA GLU A 198 -2.63 21.15 -7.10
C GLU A 198 -3.74 21.07 -6.05
N GLU A 199 -4.90 21.72 -6.28
CA GLU A 199 -6.02 21.67 -5.34
C GLU A 199 -6.64 20.26 -5.24
N LYS A 200 -6.79 19.57 -6.39
CA LYS A 200 -7.24 18.17 -6.40
C LYS A 200 -6.22 17.27 -5.73
N CYS A 201 -4.92 17.48 -5.98
CA CYS A 201 -3.85 16.72 -5.36
C CYS A 201 -3.87 16.86 -3.82
N LYS A 202 -4.07 18.09 -3.28
CA LYS A 202 -4.19 18.32 -1.82
C LYS A 202 -5.41 17.64 -1.21
N ALA A 203 -6.57 17.69 -1.88
CA ALA A 203 -7.77 17.01 -1.40
C ALA A 203 -7.59 15.48 -1.38
N LEU A 204 -6.93 14.94 -2.41
CA LEU A 204 -6.61 13.51 -2.51
C LEU A 204 -5.55 13.08 -1.50
N GLU A 205 -4.58 13.93 -1.16
CA GLU A 205 -3.60 13.69 -0.09
C GLU A 205 -4.30 13.55 1.27
N ALA A 206 -5.23 14.43 1.60
CA ALA A 206 -6.02 14.36 2.83
C ALA A 206 -6.80 13.03 2.92
N TYR A 207 -7.44 12.62 1.80
CA TYR A 207 -8.11 11.33 1.71
C TYR A 207 -7.15 10.16 1.92
N ALA A 208 -6.00 10.15 1.26
CA ALA A 208 -5.02 9.07 1.32
C ALA A 208 -4.49 8.83 2.74
N TYR A 209 -4.10 9.89 3.45
CA TYR A 209 -3.65 9.78 4.84
C TYR A 209 -4.78 9.41 5.79
N GLY A 210 -6.01 9.88 5.53
CA GLY A 210 -7.20 9.51 6.32
C GLY A 210 -7.47 8.00 6.25
N ILE A 211 -7.56 7.43 5.05
CA ILE A 211 -7.79 5.99 4.88
C ILE A 211 -6.58 5.16 5.33
N GLY A 212 -5.35 5.67 5.19
CA GLY A 212 -4.15 5.00 5.66
C GLY A 212 -4.14 4.83 7.18
N LEU A 213 -4.56 5.86 7.93
CA LEU A 213 -4.68 5.78 9.38
C LEU A 213 -5.84 4.86 9.80
N VAL A 214 -7.00 4.96 9.15
CA VAL A 214 -8.14 4.03 9.39
C VAL A 214 -7.68 2.59 9.17
N PHE A 215 -6.96 2.32 8.08
CA PHE A 215 -6.44 1.00 7.77
C PHE A 215 -5.58 0.46 8.92
N GLN A 216 -4.67 1.25 9.48
CA GLN A 216 -3.81 0.81 10.57
C GLN A 216 -4.56 0.61 11.89
N ILE A 217 -5.50 1.52 12.23
CA ILE A 217 -6.32 1.34 13.44
C ILE A 217 -7.11 0.01 13.35
N ILE A 218 -7.63 -0.32 12.17
CA ILE A 218 -8.35 -1.59 11.97
C ILE A 218 -7.39 -2.78 12.00
N ASP A 219 -6.15 -2.66 11.49
CA ASP A 219 -5.14 -3.72 11.63
C ASP A 219 -4.84 -4.00 13.10
N ASP A 220 -4.62 -2.97 13.91
CA ASP A 220 -4.39 -3.09 15.36
C ASP A 220 -5.57 -3.78 16.08
N VAL A 221 -6.80 -3.45 15.70
CA VAL A 221 -8.00 -4.09 16.25
C VAL A 221 -8.10 -5.56 15.82
N LEU A 222 -7.82 -5.86 14.54
CA LEU A 222 -7.87 -7.22 14.02
C LEU A 222 -6.79 -8.13 14.64
N ASP A 223 -5.61 -7.61 14.95
CA ASP A 223 -4.56 -8.38 15.63
C ASP A 223 -5.01 -8.91 17.00
N VAL A 224 -5.89 -8.18 17.68
CA VAL A 224 -6.42 -8.56 19.01
C VAL A 224 -7.71 -9.39 18.92
N THR A 225 -8.52 -9.22 17.85
CA THR A 225 -9.89 -9.76 17.79
C THR A 225 -10.09 -10.90 16.79
N SER A 226 -9.16 -11.11 15.86
CA SER A 226 -9.25 -12.16 14.82
C SER A 226 -8.69 -13.51 15.30
N THR A 227 -8.77 -14.52 14.42
CA THR A 227 -8.11 -15.81 14.61
C THR A 227 -6.94 -15.98 13.63
N PRO A 228 -5.95 -16.86 13.93
CA PRO A 228 -4.82 -17.12 13.01
C PRO A 228 -5.27 -17.55 11.61
N GLU A 229 -6.38 -18.30 11.52
CA GLU A 229 -6.94 -18.77 10.25
C GLU A 229 -7.50 -17.60 9.43
N GLN A 230 -8.01 -16.53 10.08
CA GLN A 230 -8.56 -15.36 9.41
C GLN A 230 -7.48 -14.38 8.96
N LEU A 231 -6.44 -14.18 9.78
CA LEU A 231 -5.34 -13.25 9.47
C LEU A 231 -4.25 -13.84 8.58
N GLY A 232 -4.10 -15.17 8.56
CA GLY A 232 -3.03 -15.86 7.84
C GLY A 232 -1.62 -15.65 8.44
N LYS A 233 -1.55 -15.14 9.68
CA LYS A 233 -0.36 -14.99 10.52
C LYS A 233 -0.72 -15.22 11.99
N PRO A 234 0.27 -15.45 12.90
CA PRO A 234 0.03 -15.49 14.33
C PRO A 234 -0.70 -14.22 14.81
N ILE A 235 -1.64 -14.39 15.76
CA ILE A 235 -2.36 -13.28 16.41
C ILE A 235 -1.67 -12.90 17.71
N GLY A 236 -1.88 -11.63 18.14
CA GLY A 236 -1.36 -11.15 19.42
C GLY A 236 0.15 -10.90 19.40
N SER A 237 0.79 -10.94 18.24
CA SER A 237 2.24 -10.67 18.12
C SER A 237 2.59 -9.27 18.64
N ASP A 238 1.74 -8.29 18.41
CA ASP A 238 1.95 -6.93 18.90
C ASP A 238 1.82 -6.84 20.43
N SER A 239 0.88 -7.57 21.04
CA SER A 239 0.70 -7.60 22.49
C SER A 239 1.77 -8.43 23.20
N GLU A 240 2.22 -9.54 22.64
CA GLU A 240 3.31 -10.36 23.18
C GLU A 240 4.64 -9.61 23.16
N ASN A 241 4.87 -8.77 22.17
CA ASN A 241 6.05 -7.91 22.06
C ASN A 241 5.91 -6.59 22.86
N GLY A 242 4.80 -6.35 23.54
CA GLY A 242 4.57 -5.12 24.32
C GLY A 242 4.43 -3.87 23.44
N LYS A 243 4.10 -4.02 22.16
CA LYS A 243 3.99 -2.93 21.19
C LYS A 243 2.81 -2.02 21.51
N THR A 244 3.02 -0.71 21.42
CA THR A 244 1.93 0.26 21.53
C THR A 244 1.11 0.27 20.26
N THR A 245 -0.22 0.05 20.37
CA THR A 245 -1.18 0.06 19.27
C THR A 245 -2.38 0.94 19.63
N PHE A 246 -3.23 1.28 18.66
CA PHE A 246 -4.49 1.97 18.97
C PHE A 246 -5.41 1.13 19.85
N ALA A 247 -5.39 -0.20 19.70
CA ALA A 247 -6.15 -1.10 20.55
C ALA A 247 -5.66 -1.09 22.02
N THR A 248 -4.34 -0.95 22.25
CA THR A 248 -3.79 -0.83 23.62
C THR A 248 -4.05 0.55 24.23
N LEU A 249 -4.07 1.63 23.44
CA LEU A 249 -4.28 3.00 23.93
C LEU A 249 -5.76 3.30 24.23
N TYR A 250 -6.70 2.83 23.41
CA TYR A 250 -8.11 3.20 23.46
C TYR A 250 -9.05 2.04 23.76
N GLY A 251 -8.52 0.81 23.87
CA GLY A 251 -9.33 -0.40 23.81
C GLY A 251 -9.93 -0.63 22.42
N VAL A 252 -10.41 -1.84 22.17
CA VAL A 252 -11.01 -2.23 20.86
C VAL A 252 -12.15 -1.30 20.47
N GLN A 253 -13.08 -1.02 21.40
CA GLN A 253 -14.23 -0.17 21.11
C GLN A 253 -13.83 1.27 20.80
N GLY A 254 -12.94 1.88 21.61
CA GLY A 254 -12.48 3.26 21.40
C GLY A 254 -11.70 3.41 20.08
N ALA A 255 -10.89 2.42 19.74
CA ALA A 255 -10.18 2.39 18.45
C ALA A 255 -11.16 2.31 17.26
N MET A 256 -12.20 1.48 17.36
CA MET A 256 -13.24 1.38 16.33
C MET A 256 -14.04 2.68 16.17
N GLU A 257 -14.40 3.33 17.28
CA GLU A 257 -15.09 4.64 17.26
C GLU A 257 -14.21 5.72 16.61
N LEU A 258 -12.93 5.77 16.96
CA LEU A 258 -11.95 6.68 16.34
C LEU A 258 -11.83 6.43 14.84
N ALA A 259 -11.69 5.18 14.42
CA ALA A 259 -11.63 4.81 13.00
C ALA A 259 -12.90 5.23 12.24
N GLY A 260 -14.08 5.03 12.85
CA GLY A 260 -15.37 5.44 12.28
C GLY A 260 -15.48 6.95 12.07
N GLN A 261 -15.11 7.74 13.08
CA GLN A 261 -15.09 9.21 13.01
C GLN A 261 -14.13 9.74 11.94
N LEU A 262 -12.92 9.20 11.89
CA LEU A 262 -11.91 9.55 10.88
C LEU A 262 -12.40 9.21 9.47
N ASN A 263 -12.97 8.01 9.29
CA ASN A 263 -13.49 7.58 8.00
C ASN A 263 -14.64 8.47 7.52
N ALA A 264 -15.59 8.79 8.39
CA ALA A 264 -16.72 9.66 8.06
C ALA A 264 -16.25 11.06 7.65
N LYS A 265 -15.30 11.66 8.38
CA LYS A 265 -14.69 12.94 8.05
C LYS A 265 -13.98 12.89 6.69
N THR A 266 -13.13 11.88 6.48
CA THR A 266 -12.36 11.70 5.24
C THR A 266 -13.27 11.56 4.02
N CYS A 267 -14.34 10.77 4.12
CA CYS A 267 -15.33 10.62 3.05
C CYS A 267 -16.12 11.90 2.78
N ALA A 268 -16.52 12.64 3.83
CA ALA A 268 -17.24 13.89 3.68
C ALA A 268 -16.41 14.96 2.95
N GLU A 269 -15.13 15.10 3.30
CA GLU A 269 -14.19 16.03 2.65
C GLU A 269 -13.97 15.65 1.17
N LEU A 270 -13.78 14.35 0.88
CA LEU A 270 -13.64 13.86 -0.49
C LEU A 270 -14.90 14.14 -1.32
N ARG A 271 -16.08 13.81 -0.79
CA ARG A 271 -17.37 14.07 -1.45
C ARG A 271 -17.60 15.57 -1.68
N GLY A 272 -17.27 16.41 -0.71
CA GLY A 272 -17.35 17.86 -0.84
C GLY A 272 -16.56 18.42 -2.02
N ARG A 273 -15.44 17.77 -2.37
CA ARG A 273 -14.57 18.21 -3.48
C ARG A 273 -14.93 17.59 -4.82
N PHE A 274 -15.30 16.29 -4.85
CA PHE A 274 -15.47 15.52 -6.09
C PHE A 274 -16.91 15.10 -6.38
N GLY A 275 -17.83 15.35 -5.44
CA GLY A 275 -19.26 15.00 -5.59
C GLY A 275 -19.44 13.49 -5.80
N GLU A 276 -20.40 13.12 -6.63
CA GLU A 276 -20.74 11.72 -6.92
C GLU A 276 -19.61 10.92 -7.59
N LYS A 277 -18.63 11.60 -8.19
CA LYS A 277 -17.45 10.93 -8.78
C LYS A 277 -16.61 10.20 -7.73
N ALA A 278 -16.67 10.64 -6.46
CA ALA A 278 -15.96 10.03 -5.33
C ALA A 278 -16.59 8.71 -4.85
N ALA A 279 -17.75 8.31 -5.33
CA ALA A 279 -18.55 7.21 -4.77
C ALA A 279 -17.77 5.88 -4.62
N PHE A 280 -16.90 5.54 -5.56
CA PHE A 280 -16.07 4.34 -5.46
C PHE A 280 -15.06 4.44 -4.31
N LEU A 281 -14.35 5.57 -4.19
CA LEU A 281 -13.34 5.79 -3.15
C LEU A 281 -13.97 5.86 -1.74
N GLU A 282 -15.17 6.42 -1.61
CA GLU A 282 -15.95 6.40 -0.36
C GLU A 282 -16.32 4.96 0.04
N GLN A 283 -16.79 4.15 -0.92
CA GLN A 283 -17.11 2.76 -0.66
C GLN A 283 -15.86 1.94 -0.32
N LEU A 284 -14.72 2.23 -0.96
CA LEU A 284 -13.44 1.62 -0.61
C LEU A 284 -13.06 1.94 0.83
N ALA A 285 -13.14 3.21 1.25
CA ALA A 285 -12.88 3.63 2.62
C ALA A 285 -13.80 2.92 3.63
N GLN A 286 -15.10 2.80 3.31
CA GLN A 286 -16.06 2.07 4.15
C GLN A 286 -15.74 0.58 4.25
N ARG A 287 -15.25 -0.04 3.16
CA ARG A 287 -14.84 -1.45 3.16
C ARG A 287 -13.55 -1.68 3.98
N LEU A 288 -12.63 -0.72 3.95
CA LEU A 288 -11.43 -0.78 4.80
C LEU A 288 -11.78 -0.71 6.29
N LEU A 289 -12.76 0.13 6.67
CA LEU A 289 -13.26 0.23 8.04
C LEU A 289 -13.95 -1.06 8.52
N THR A 290 -14.68 -1.77 7.64
CA THR A 290 -15.51 -2.93 8.01
C THR A 290 -14.90 -4.27 7.65
N ARG A 291 -13.64 -4.32 7.23
CA ARG A 291 -12.95 -5.55 6.86
C ARG A 291 -12.75 -6.48 8.07
N LYS A 292 -12.63 -7.78 7.76
CA LYS A 292 -12.44 -8.85 8.75
C LYS A 292 -11.09 -9.56 8.62
N ASN A 293 -10.33 -9.17 7.60
CA ASN A 293 -9.00 -9.72 7.27
C ASN A 293 -8.20 -8.73 6.43
#